data_6dd4a9b4d1d4d7aa831a819b8dc501d2
#
_entry.id   6dd4a9b4d1d4d7aa831a819b8dc501d2
#
_cell.length_a   1.000
_cell.length_b   1.000
_cell.length_c   1.000
_cell.angle_alpha   90.00
_cell.angle_beta   90.00
_cell.angle_gamma   90.00
#
_symmetry.space_group_name_H-M   'P 1'
#
loop_
_entity.id
_entity.type
_entity.pdbx_description
1 polymer ?
#
loop_
_entity_poly.entity_id
_entity_poly.type
_entity_poly.pdbx_seq_one_letter_code
_entity_poly.pdbx_strand_id
1 'polypeptide(L)'
;MAVVPIRIVGDPVLHTPTTPIAVAADGSLPADLAALITDLYDTMDAAHGVGLAANQIGVGLRVFVYDCADDRASTARRRGVVVNPVLETSEIPETMPSAGHDDDEGCLSVPGESFPTGRADWARVTGLDAEGKPVSIEGTGLFARMLQHETGHLDGFLYLDRLIGRHARAAKRAVKSHGWGVPGLSWLPGEGPDPFGH
;
A
#
# COMPACT_ATOMS: atom_id res chain seq x y z
N MET A 1 -2.49 19.43 7.66
CA MET A 1 -1.84 19.01 6.41
C MET A 1 -0.37 18.80 6.74
N ALA A 2 0.02 17.53 6.86
CA ALA A 2 1.40 17.21 7.17
C ALA A 2 1.85 15.99 6.36
N VAL A 3 3.00 16.13 5.67
CA VAL A 3 3.76 14.98 5.20
C VAL A 3 4.39 14.34 6.43
N VAL A 4 4.16 13.05 6.62
CA VAL A 4 4.63 12.33 7.81
C VAL A 4 5.59 11.20 7.42
N PRO A 5 6.50 10.78 8.35
CA PRO A 5 7.48 9.74 8.04
C PRO A 5 6.83 8.41 7.68
N ILE A 6 7.29 7.78 6.59
CA ILE A 6 6.90 6.44 6.17
C ILE A 6 7.80 5.41 6.87
N ARG A 7 7.20 4.41 7.50
CA ARG A 7 7.89 3.30 8.18
C ARG A 7 8.55 2.37 7.16
N ILE A 8 9.76 1.92 7.48
CA ILE A 8 10.54 1.00 6.66
C ILE A 8 10.38 -0.43 7.18
N VAL A 9 10.48 -1.41 6.28
CA VAL A 9 10.41 -2.84 6.56
C VAL A 9 11.24 -3.24 7.81
N GLY A 10 10.60 -3.99 8.71
CA GLY A 10 11.13 -4.33 10.03
C GLY A 10 10.46 -3.56 11.18
N ASP A 11 9.72 -2.49 10.90
CA ASP A 11 8.87 -1.85 11.91
C ASP A 11 7.67 -2.77 12.23
N PRO A 12 7.41 -3.09 13.52
CA PRO A 12 6.32 -4.00 13.90
C PRO A 12 4.94 -3.60 13.40
N VAL A 13 4.67 -2.30 13.22
CA VAL A 13 3.37 -1.83 12.72
C VAL A 13 3.06 -2.32 11.31
N LEU A 14 4.08 -2.57 10.49
CA LEU A 14 3.95 -3.09 9.12
C LEU A 14 3.62 -4.60 9.09
N HIS A 15 3.88 -5.31 10.18
CA HIS A 15 3.72 -6.75 10.32
C HIS A 15 2.60 -7.14 11.30
N THR A 16 1.76 -6.16 11.67
CA THR A 16 0.62 -6.36 12.57
C THR A 16 -0.67 -6.03 11.83
N PRO A 17 -1.67 -6.94 11.80
CA PRO A 17 -2.97 -6.63 11.24
C PRO A 17 -3.58 -5.38 11.88
N THR A 18 -4.13 -4.49 11.06
CA THR A 18 -4.72 -3.24 11.52
C THR A 18 -6.10 -3.44 12.16
N THR A 19 -6.46 -2.56 13.07
CA THR A 19 -7.76 -2.56 13.73
C THR A 19 -8.83 -1.91 12.85
N PRO A 20 -10.00 -2.53 12.64
CA PRO A 20 -11.11 -1.88 11.97
C PRO A 20 -11.52 -0.59 12.66
N ILE A 21 -11.85 0.42 11.85
CA ILE A 21 -12.35 1.71 12.32
C ILE A 21 -13.81 1.52 12.77
N ALA A 22 -14.13 1.96 13.98
CA ALA A 22 -15.50 1.88 14.51
C ALA A 22 -16.44 2.79 13.71
N VAL A 23 -17.60 2.26 13.32
CA VAL A 23 -18.66 2.99 12.65
C VAL A 23 -19.80 3.16 13.64
N ALA A 24 -20.25 4.39 13.85
CA ALA A 24 -21.36 4.66 14.76
C ALA A 24 -22.70 4.12 14.19
N ALA A 25 -23.72 4.01 15.03
CA ALA A 25 -25.02 3.47 14.62
C ALA A 25 -25.73 4.30 13.53
N ASP A 26 -25.39 5.58 13.42
CA ASP A 26 -25.87 6.48 12.37
C ASP A 26 -25.01 6.45 11.09
N GLY A 27 -24.00 5.58 11.05
CA GLY A 27 -23.06 5.45 9.93
C GLY A 27 -21.88 6.43 9.97
N SER A 28 -21.80 7.32 10.95
CA SER A 28 -20.71 8.28 11.05
C SER A 28 -19.36 7.62 11.43
N LEU A 29 -18.29 8.18 10.89
CA LEU A 29 -16.91 7.80 11.19
C LEU A 29 -16.33 8.71 12.28
N PRO A 30 -15.26 8.29 13.00
CA PRO A 30 -14.59 9.11 13.99
C PRO A 30 -14.13 10.46 13.41
N ALA A 31 -14.31 11.53 14.16
CA ALA A 31 -14.02 12.90 13.68
C ALA A 31 -12.52 13.13 13.35
N ASP A 32 -11.63 12.42 14.00
CA ASP A 32 -10.18 12.47 13.78
C ASP A 32 -9.73 11.71 12.51
N LEU A 33 -10.58 10.86 11.94
CA LEU A 33 -10.27 10.11 10.73
C LEU A 33 -10.01 11.03 9.52
N ALA A 34 -10.72 12.15 9.41
CA ALA A 34 -10.53 13.10 8.32
C ALA A 34 -9.11 13.69 8.29
N ALA A 35 -8.53 13.96 9.46
CA ALA A 35 -7.14 14.43 9.56
C ALA A 35 -6.16 13.33 9.12
N LEU A 36 -6.36 12.08 9.55
CA LEU A 36 -5.53 10.94 9.12
C LEU A 36 -5.60 10.74 7.59
N ILE A 37 -6.79 10.81 6.98
CA ILE A 37 -6.96 10.68 5.53
C ILE A 37 -6.21 11.79 4.79
N THR A 38 -6.24 13.03 5.33
CA THR A 38 -5.49 14.14 4.76
C THR A 38 -3.99 13.91 4.82
N ASP A 39 -3.46 13.47 5.96
CA ASP A 39 -2.03 13.17 6.13
C ASP A 39 -1.59 12.01 5.23
N LEU A 40 -2.45 11.00 5.02
CA LEU A 40 -2.21 9.92 4.06
C LEU A 40 -2.08 10.44 2.63
N TYR A 41 -3.00 11.31 2.18
CA TYR A 41 -2.92 11.89 0.83
C TYR A 41 -1.69 12.77 0.66
N ASP A 42 -1.42 13.68 1.61
CA ASP A 42 -0.27 14.59 1.53
C ASP A 42 1.05 13.80 1.48
N THR A 43 1.15 12.73 2.27
CA THR A 43 2.33 11.86 2.32
C THR A 43 2.47 11.02 1.04
N MET A 44 1.36 10.44 0.54
CA MET A 44 1.35 9.68 -0.70
C MET A 44 1.76 10.56 -1.88
N ASP A 45 1.20 11.76 -1.99
CA ASP A 45 1.51 12.70 -3.07
C ASP A 45 2.98 13.14 -3.03
N ALA A 46 3.49 13.47 -1.84
CA ALA A 46 4.89 13.85 -1.65
C ALA A 46 5.88 12.70 -1.95
N ALA A 47 5.43 11.45 -1.78
CA ALA A 47 6.22 10.25 -2.07
C ALA A 47 6.02 9.75 -3.51
N HIS A 48 5.23 10.44 -4.35
CA HIS A 48 4.83 9.99 -5.70
C HIS A 48 4.22 8.58 -5.73
N GLY A 49 3.53 8.19 -4.64
CA GLY A 49 2.91 6.89 -4.49
C GLY A 49 1.63 6.73 -5.31
N VAL A 50 1.24 5.47 -5.55
CA VAL A 50 -0.06 5.13 -6.16
C VAL A 50 -1.08 4.68 -5.13
N GLY A 51 -0.64 4.38 -3.91
CA GLY A 51 -1.43 4.04 -2.73
C GLY A 51 -0.62 4.24 -1.46
N LEU A 52 -1.30 4.36 -0.32
CA LEU A 52 -0.68 4.44 1.00
C LEU A 52 -1.67 3.97 2.08
N ALA A 53 -1.27 2.95 2.83
CA ALA A 53 -2.02 2.42 3.96
C ALA A 53 -1.61 3.08 5.28
N ALA A 54 -2.55 3.18 6.22
CA ALA A 54 -2.32 3.90 7.48
C ALA A 54 -1.17 3.32 8.33
N ASN A 55 -0.95 2.01 8.31
CA ASN A 55 0.16 1.41 9.05
C ASN A 55 1.53 1.78 8.50
N GLN A 56 1.63 2.18 7.22
CA GLN A 56 2.89 2.69 6.66
C GLN A 56 3.32 4.04 7.25
N ILE A 57 2.38 4.83 7.77
CA ILE A 57 2.68 6.05 8.55
C ILE A 57 2.61 5.83 10.06
N GLY A 58 2.61 4.57 10.51
CA GLY A 58 2.64 4.21 11.92
C GLY A 58 1.29 4.14 12.61
N VAL A 59 0.17 4.22 11.89
CA VAL A 59 -1.19 4.20 12.44
C VAL A 59 -1.85 2.85 12.17
N GLY A 60 -2.13 2.08 13.22
CA GLY A 60 -2.69 0.72 13.13
C GLY A 60 -4.21 0.67 12.85
N LEU A 61 -4.74 1.56 11.99
CA LEU A 61 -6.14 1.61 11.60
C LEU A 61 -6.36 1.09 10.18
N ARG A 62 -7.52 0.46 9.94
CA ARG A 62 -7.82 -0.21 8.68
C ARG A 62 -8.37 0.77 7.63
N VAL A 63 -7.47 1.55 7.03
CA VAL A 63 -7.77 2.53 5.97
C VAL A 63 -6.57 2.70 5.05
N PHE A 64 -6.82 2.87 3.75
CA PHE A 64 -5.81 3.28 2.78
C PHE A 64 -6.36 4.36 1.83
N VAL A 65 -5.48 5.16 1.27
CA VAL A 65 -5.75 6.09 0.17
C VAL A 65 -5.09 5.61 -1.11
N TYR A 66 -5.59 6.04 -2.26
CA TYR A 66 -5.00 5.72 -3.56
C TYR A 66 -5.18 6.87 -4.55
N ASP A 67 -4.25 6.94 -5.50
CA ASP A 67 -4.32 7.70 -6.72
C ASP A 67 -3.59 6.87 -7.79
N CYS A 68 -4.35 6.04 -8.52
CA CYS A 68 -3.79 5.00 -9.36
C CYS A 68 -4.49 4.93 -10.72
N ALA A 69 -3.71 4.72 -11.77
CA ALA A 69 -4.22 4.42 -13.10
C ALA A 69 -4.67 2.96 -13.21
N ASP A 70 -5.50 2.64 -14.20
CA ASP A 70 -5.90 1.26 -14.48
C ASP A 70 -4.73 0.42 -15.00
N ASP A 71 -3.86 1.03 -15.80
CA ASP A 71 -2.62 0.44 -16.31
C ASP A 71 -1.49 1.48 -16.35
N ARG A 72 -0.25 1.04 -16.59
CA ARG A 72 0.95 1.91 -16.59
C ARG A 72 0.99 2.90 -17.76
N ALA A 73 0.24 2.66 -18.82
CA ALA A 73 0.17 3.52 -20.00
C ALA A 73 -0.93 4.58 -19.90
N SER A 74 -1.89 4.40 -18.99
CA SER A 74 -3.03 5.30 -18.83
C SER A 74 -2.64 6.58 -18.08
N THR A 75 -3.10 7.72 -18.60
CA THR A 75 -3.03 9.01 -17.91
C THR A 75 -4.24 9.27 -17.03
N ALA A 76 -5.34 8.54 -17.24
CA ALA A 76 -6.52 8.62 -16.40
C ALA A 76 -6.26 7.90 -15.06
N ARG A 77 -6.47 8.60 -13.97
CA ARG A 77 -6.25 8.08 -12.62
C ARG A 77 -7.54 8.08 -11.83
N ARG A 78 -7.68 7.11 -10.96
CA ARG A 78 -8.74 7.04 -9.96
C ARG A 78 -8.14 7.36 -8.61
N ARG A 79 -8.77 8.31 -7.90
CA ARG A 79 -8.32 8.75 -6.58
C ARG A 79 -9.44 8.54 -5.56
N GLY A 80 -9.10 8.03 -4.41
CA GLY A 80 -10.08 7.77 -3.36
C GLY A 80 -9.47 7.22 -2.08
N VAL A 81 -10.35 6.95 -1.11
CA VAL A 81 -10.04 6.32 0.17
C VAL A 81 -10.96 5.12 0.38
N VAL A 82 -10.46 4.09 1.04
CA VAL A 82 -11.30 2.97 1.48
C VAL A 82 -11.05 2.71 2.97
N VAL A 83 -12.10 2.86 3.73
CA VAL A 83 -12.17 2.56 5.17
C VAL A 83 -12.73 1.16 5.35
N ASN A 84 -12.08 0.36 6.20
CA ASN A 84 -12.43 -1.04 6.48
C ASN A 84 -12.53 -1.90 5.20
N PRO A 85 -11.51 -1.89 4.33
CA PRO A 85 -11.55 -2.63 3.08
C PRO A 85 -11.68 -4.14 3.29
N VAL A 86 -12.49 -4.76 2.42
CA VAL A 86 -12.59 -6.21 2.24
C VAL A 86 -12.20 -6.53 0.80
N LEU A 87 -11.20 -7.37 0.60
CA LEU A 87 -10.63 -7.72 -0.70
C LEU A 87 -11.23 -9.03 -1.23
N GLU A 88 -11.62 -9.01 -2.50
CA GLU A 88 -11.89 -10.18 -3.33
C GLU A 88 -10.95 -10.18 -4.53
N THR A 89 -10.47 -11.36 -4.95
CA THR A 89 -9.56 -11.50 -6.10
C THR A 89 -9.96 -12.69 -6.97
N SER A 90 -9.55 -12.65 -8.25
CA SER A 90 -9.42 -13.89 -9.04
C SER A 90 -8.34 -14.80 -8.45
N GLU A 91 -8.23 -16.00 -8.98
CA GLU A 91 -7.08 -16.88 -8.68
C GLU A 91 -5.77 -16.20 -9.09
N ILE A 92 -4.72 -16.41 -8.30
CA ILE A 92 -3.38 -15.95 -8.66
C ILE A 92 -2.86 -16.89 -9.75
N PRO A 93 -2.40 -16.38 -10.90
CA PRO A 93 -1.84 -17.21 -11.96
C PRO A 93 -0.69 -18.09 -11.44
N GLU A 94 -0.68 -19.36 -11.83
CA GLU A 94 0.40 -20.30 -11.47
C GLU A 94 1.72 -20.01 -12.20
N THR A 95 1.72 -19.04 -13.13
CA THR A 95 2.91 -18.63 -13.86
C THR A 95 3.84 -17.81 -12.97
N MET A 96 5.14 -18.06 -13.07
CA MET A 96 6.14 -17.24 -12.38
C MET A 96 6.10 -15.82 -12.90
N PRO A 97 6.06 -14.81 -12.01
CA PRO A 97 6.16 -13.42 -12.43
C PRO A 97 7.50 -13.17 -13.13
N SER A 98 7.47 -12.40 -14.22
CA SER A 98 8.64 -12.07 -15.01
C SER A 98 9.31 -10.80 -14.53
N ALA A 99 10.64 -10.74 -14.58
CA ALA A 99 11.37 -9.51 -14.35
C ALA A 99 11.15 -8.54 -15.51
N GLY A 100 10.85 -7.30 -15.18
CA GLY A 100 10.63 -6.21 -16.14
C GLY A 100 9.17 -5.91 -16.40
N HIS A 101 8.79 -4.67 -16.13
CA HIS A 101 7.55 -3.99 -16.47
C HIS A 101 6.33 -4.33 -15.63
N ASP A 102 5.48 -5.29 -16.04
CA ASP A 102 4.12 -5.37 -15.47
C ASP A 102 4.05 -6.10 -14.13
N ASP A 103 5.01 -7.00 -13.87
CA ASP A 103 5.04 -7.78 -12.64
C ASP A 103 5.89 -7.15 -11.53
N ASP A 104 6.74 -6.15 -11.86
CA ASP A 104 7.56 -5.49 -10.86
C ASP A 104 6.69 -4.63 -9.93
N GLU A 105 6.83 -4.89 -8.64
CA GLU A 105 6.14 -4.20 -7.57
C GLU A 105 7.14 -3.58 -6.60
N GLY A 106 6.98 -2.29 -6.31
CA GLY A 106 7.69 -1.54 -5.28
C GLY A 106 6.78 -1.19 -4.13
N CYS A 107 7.35 -0.69 -3.04
CA CYS A 107 6.61 -0.25 -1.86
C CYS A 107 7.31 0.93 -1.21
N LEU A 108 6.56 1.95 -0.80
CA LEU A 108 7.10 3.09 -0.07
C LEU A 108 7.76 2.71 1.26
N SER A 109 7.37 1.55 1.85
CA SER A 109 8.03 0.97 3.03
C SER A 109 9.27 0.11 2.72
N VAL A 110 9.67 0.01 1.44
CA VAL A 110 10.87 -0.69 0.95
C VAL A 110 11.59 0.22 -0.07
N PRO A 111 12.16 1.36 0.36
CA PRO A 111 12.57 2.44 -0.51
C PRO A 111 13.58 2.01 -1.59
N GLY A 112 13.29 2.33 -2.87
CA GLY A 112 14.20 2.09 -3.99
C GLY A 112 14.31 0.64 -4.48
N GLU A 113 13.61 -0.31 -3.85
CA GLU A 113 13.64 -1.71 -4.24
C GLU A 113 12.32 -2.15 -4.88
N SER A 114 12.40 -2.90 -5.97
CA SER A 114 11.25 -3.53 -6.62
C SER A 114 11.59 -4.97 -7.02
N PHE A 115 10.55 -5.84 -6.97
CA PHE A 115 10.72 -7.24 -7.33
C PHE A 115 9.49 -7.77 -8.06
N PRO A 116 9.66 -8.69 -9.03
CA PRO A 116 8.56 -9.39 -9.68
C PRO A 116 7.68 -10.12 -8.66
N THR A 117 6.41 -9.71 -8.56
CA THR A 117 5.47 -10.17 -7.55
C THR A 117 4.22 -10.74 -8.21
N GLY A 118 3.88 -11.99 -7.88
CA GLY A 118 2.65 -12.64 -8.35
C GLY A 118 1.41 -12.00 -7.69
N ARG A 119 0.47 -11.58 -8.53
CA ARG A 119 -0.83 -11.01 -8.11
C ARG A 119 -1.94 -11.61 -8.94
N ALA A 120 -3.15 -11.59 -8.40
CA ALA A 120 -4.36 -11.88 -9.15
C ALA A 120 -4.58 -10.81 -10.23
N ASP A 121 -5.09 -11.21 -11.38
CA ASP A 121 -5.30 -10.32 -12.53
C ASP A 121 -6.48 -9.35 -12.32
N TRP A 122 -7.43 -9.74 -11.47
CA TRP A 122 -8.57 -8.93 -11.08
C TRP A 122 -8.68 -8.84 -9.56
N ALA A 123 -9.07 -7.67 -9.07
CA ALA A 123 -9.37 -7.44 -7.66
C ALA A 123 -10.55 -6.51 -7.50
N ARG A 124 -11.34 -6.74 -6.44
CA ARG A 124 -12.37 -5.83 -5.94
C ARG A 124 -12.13 -5.57 -4.47
N VAL A 125 -12.33 -4.32 -4.07
CA VAL A 125 -12.37 -3.94 -2.67
C VAL A 125 -13.71 -3.29 -2.38
N THR A 126 -14.38 -3.74 -1.34
CA THR A 126 -15.56 -3.11 -0.75
C THR A 126 -15.19 -2.49 0.60
N GLY A 127 -15.85 -1.42 0.99
CA GLY A 127 -15.60 -0.72 2.25
C GLY A 127 -16.47 0.52 2.35
N LEU A 128 -15.96 1.56 3.04
CA LEU A 128 -16.63 2.84 3.16
C LEU A 128 -15.73 3.95 2.60
N ASP A 129 -16.34 5.02 2.10
CA ASP A 129 -15.64 6.27 1.75
C ASP A 129 -15.37 7.14 3.00
N ALA A 130 -14.83 8.35 2.80
CA ALA A 130 -14.54 9.30 3.87
C ALA A 130 -15.79 9.79 4.61
N GLU A 131 -16.95 9.72 3.98
CA GLU A 131 -18.26 10.09 4.53
C GLU A 131 -19.00 8.92 5.18
N GLY A 132 -18.41 7.72 5.22
CA GLY A 132 -19.03 6.52 5.78
C GLY A 132 -20.03 5.84 4.85
N LYS A 133 -20.07 6.21 3.57
CA LYS A 133 -20.96 5.58 2.59
C LYS A 133 -20.30 4.33 1.99
N PRO A 134 -21.07 3.26 1.72
CA PRO A 134 -20.54 2.08 1.07
C PRO A 134 -19.91 2.38 -0.31
N VAL A 135 -18.71 1.84 -0.53
CA VAL A 135 -18.02 1.88 -1.81
C VAL A 135 -17.65 0.48 -2.27
N SER A 136 -17.61 0.29 -3.59
CA SER A 136 -17.07 -0.89 -4.25
C SER A 136 -16.23 -0.45 -5.44
N ILE A 137 -14.96 -0.77 -5.41
CA ILE A 137 -14.00 -0.43 -6.47
C ILE A 137 -13.34 -1.71 -6.97
N GLU A 138 -13.21 -1.83 -8.28
CA GLU A 138 -12.60 -3.00 -8.91
C GLU A 138 -11.79 -2.63 -10.13
N GLY A 139 -10.90 -3.51 -10.53
CA GLY A 139 -10.09 -3.33 -11.72
C GLY A 139 -9.19 -4.52 -12.02
N THR A 140 -8.40 -4.34 -13.05
CA THR A 140 -7.37 -5.26 -13.52
C THR A 140 -6.01 -4.55 -13.56
N GLY A 141 -4.96 -5.22 -13.99
CA GLY A 141 -3.65 -4.62 -14.21
C GLY A 141 -3.07 -3.92 -12.98
N LEU A 142 -2.58 -2.70 -13.17
CA LEU A 142 -1.94 -1.92 -12.11
C LEU A 142 -2.91 -1.61 -10.96
N PHE A 143 -4.17 -1.29 -11.28
CA PHE A 143 -5.18 -0.99 -10.27
C PHE A 143 -5.49 -2.20 -9.38
N ALA A 144 -5.61 -3.41 -9.97
CA ALA A 144 -5.78 -4.64 -9.18
C ALA A 144 -4.57 -4.94 -8.29
N ARG A 145 -3.34 -4.67 -8.78
CA ARG A 145 -2.11 -4.80 -7.98
C ARG A 145 -2.13 -3.86 -6.78
N MET A 146 -2.47 -2.59 -7.00
CA MET A 146 -2.57 -1.59 -5.93
C MET A 146 -3.59 -2.02 -4.87
N LEU A 147 -4.79 -2.46 -5.25
CA LEU A 147 -5.81 -2.91 -4.30
C LEU A 147 -5.31 -4.07 -3.42
N GLN A 148 -4.61 -5.03 -4.02
CA GLN A 148 -4.02 -6.16 -3.30
C GLN A 148 -2.85 -5.75 -2.42
N HIS A 149 -2.05 -4.77 -2.86
CA HIS A 149 -0.91 -4.22 -2.13
C HIS A 149 -1.37 -3.50 -0.86
N GLU A 150 -2.27 -2.52 -1.00
CA GLU A 150 -2.74 -1.71 0.13
C GLU A 150 -3.54 -2.54 1.15
N THR A 151 -4.39 -3.46 0.68
CA THR A 151 -5.09 -4.36 1.60
C THR A 151 -4.12 -5.31 2.30
N GLY A 152 -3.09 -5.78 1.60
CA GLY A 152 -2.02 -6.59 2.19
C GLY A 152 -1.31 -5.88 3.34
N HIS A 153 -1.00 -4.57 3.20
CA HIS A 153 -0.47 -3.76 4.29
C HIS A 153 -1.37 -3.78 5.52
N LEU A 154 -2.68 -3.61 5.32
CA LEU A 154 -3.65 -3.61 6.42
C LEU A 154 -3.81 -4.99 7.09
N ASP A 155 -3.48 -6.06 6.38
CA ASP A 155 -3.44 -7.43 6.92
C ASP A 155 -2.10 -7.78 7.57
N GLY A 156 -1.13 -6.83 7.61
CA GLY A 156 0.19 -7.01 8.20
C GLY A 156 1.21 -7.68 7.29
N PHE A 157 1.03 -7.61 5.97
CA PHE A 157 1.94 -8.18 4.98
C PHE A 157 2.56 -7.10 4.10
N LEU A 158 3.82 -7.29 3.75
CA LEU A 158 4.48 -6.58 2.67
C LEU A 158 4.49 -7.45 1.40
N TYR A 159 4.65 -6.82 0.23
CA TYR A 159 4.82 -7.58 -1.01
C TYR A 159 6.02 -8.54 -0.95
N LEU A 160 7.04 -8.22 -0.14
CA LEU A 160 8.20 -9.07 0.10
C LEU A 160 7.83 -10.45 0.65
N ASP A 161 6.75 -10.56 1.43
CA ASP A 161 6.28 -11.81 2.04
C ASP A 161 5.65 -12.78 1.01
N ARG A 162 5.31 -12.25 -0.18
CA ARG A 162 4.77 -13.04 -1.31
C ARG A 162 5.84 -13.54 -2.26
N LEU A 163 7.07 -13.04 -2.14
CA LEU A 163 8.16 -13.40 -3.04
C LEU A 163 8.61 -14.84 -2.82
N ILE A 164 8.91 -15.52 -3.91
CA ILE A 164 9.41 -16.91 -3.90
C ILE A 164 10.75 -17.04 -4.62
N GLY A 165 11.45 -18.14 -4.37
CA GLY A 165 12.65 -18.54 -5.09
C GLY A 165 13.78 -17.50 -5.08
N ARG A 166 14.25 -17.11 -6.27
CA ARG A 166 15.37 -16.14 -6.42
C ARG A 166 15.00 -14.75 -5.96
N HIS A 167 13.74 -14.32 -6.14
CA HIS A 167 13.27 -13.00 -5.79
C HIS A 167 13.19 -12.83 -4.27
N ALA A 168 12.69 -13.82 -3.53
CA ALA A 168 12.73 -13.84 -2.07
C ALA A 168 14.16 -13.74 -1.51
N ARG A 169 15.13 -14.46 -2.15
CA ARG A 169 16.54 -14.38 -1.74
C ARG A 169 17.15 -13.02 -2.05
N ALA A 170 16.79 -12.41 -3.18
CA ALA A 170 17.25 -11.07 -3.54
C ALA A 170 16.73 -10.02 -2.55
N ALA A 171 15.42 -10.05 -2.25
CA ALA A 171 14.80 -9.16 -1.28
C ALA A 171 15.43 -9.27 0.13
N LYS A 172 15.68 -10.48 0.61
CA LYS A 172 16.37 -10.69 1.90
C LYS A 172 17.78 -10.09 1.91
N ARG A 173 18.51 -10.18 0.77
CA ARG A 173 19.83 -9.54 0.66
C ARG A 173 19.72 -8.02 0.65
N ALA A 174 18.75 -7.45 -0.07
CA ALA A 174 18.51 -6.01 -0.12
C ALA A 174 18.17 -5.47 1.28
N VAL A 175 17.21 -6.07 1.99
CA VAL A 175 16.86 -5.71 3.37
C VAL A 175 18.10 -5.71 4.27
N LYS A 176 18.95 -6.74 4.18
CA LYS A 176 20.19 -6.83 4.95
C LYS A 176 21.22 -5.78 4.55
N SER A 177 21.44 -5.53 3.25
CA SER A 177 22.44 -4.59 2.76
C SER A 177 22.10 -3.14 3.10
N HIS A 178 20.82 -2.79 3.16
CA HIS A 178 20.35 -1.48 3.59
C HIS A 178 20.27 -1.31 5.12
N GLY A 179 20.55 -2.36 5.89
CA GLY A 179 20.43 -2.34 7.35
C GLY A 179 18.98 -2.27 7.83
N TRP A 180 18.01 -2.63 6.99
CA TRP A 180 16.59 -2.70 7.36
C TRP A 180 16.28 -3.98 8.15
N GLY A 181 15.01 -4.16 8.52
CA GLY A 181 14.57 -5.32 9.31
C GLY A 181 14.66 -5.07 10.81
N VAL A 182 14.83 -3.81 11.23
CA VAL A 182 14.85 -3.37 12.64
C VAL A 182 13.75 -2.33 12.88
N PRO A 183 13.18 -2.27 14.12
CA PRO A 183 12.15 -1.28 14.46
C PRO A 183 12.63 0.17 14.38
N GLY A 184 11.71 1.09 14.09
CA GLY A 184 11.90 2.53 14.20
C GLY A 184 12.56 3.21 13.02
N LEU A 185 12.88 2.49 11.96
CA LEU A 185 13.36 3.11 10.72
C LEU A 185 12.21 3.74 9.94
N SER A 186 12.47 4.91 9.38
CA SER A 186 11.52 5.66 8.55
C SER A 186 12.26 6.61 7.61
N TRP A 187 11.56 7.12 6.61
CA TRP A 187 12.01 8.20 5.76
C TRP A 187 10.90 9.23 5.57
N LEU A 188 11.24 10.49 5.34
CA LEU A 188 10.28 11.56 5.15
C LEU A 188 10.28 11.99 3.68
N PRO A 189 9.14 11.82 2.95
CA PRO A 189 9.03 12.31 1.59
C PRO A 189 9.29 13.81 1.48
N GLY A 190 10.07 14.21 0.46
CA GLY A 190 10.47 15.60 0.27
C GLY A 190 11.72 16.02 1.07
N GLU A 191 12.22 15.20 1.97
CA GLU A 191 13.50 15.41 2.64
C GLU A 191 14.59 14.47 2.09
N GLY A 192 15.63 15.05 1.52
CA GLY A 192 16.74 14.30 0.93
C GLY A 192 16.49 13.77 -0.49
N PRO A 193 17.37 12.90 -1.01
CA PRO A 193 17.20 12.29 -2.32
C PRO A 193 15.96 11.38 -2.32
N ASP A 194 15.17 11.48 -3.41
CA ASP A 194 14.06 10.55 -3.62
C ASP A 194 14.60 9.13 -3.83
N PRO A 195 14.23 8.16 -2.98
CA PRO A 195 14.73 6.80 -3.09
C PRO A 195 14.24 6.06 -4.34
N PHE A 196 13.21 6.58 -5.02
CA PHE A 196 12.64 5.99 -6.24
C PHE A 196 13.13 6.67 -7.53
N GLY A 197 13.83 7.82 -7.42
CA GLY A 197 14.45 8.51 -8.55
C GLY A 197 13.47 9.28 -9.45
N HIS A 198 12.36 9.76 -8.89
CA HIS A 198 11.41 10.62 -9.59
C HIS A 198 11.92 12.05 -9.75
#